data_4177d27703b6643ecd7cbcee681ba086
#
_entry.id   4177d27703b6643ecd7cbcee681ba086
#
_cell.length_a   1.000
_cell.length_b   1.000
_cell.length_c   1.000
_cell.angle_alpha   90.00
_cell.angle_beta   90.00
_cell.angle_gamma   90.00
#
_symmetry.space_group_name_H-M   'P 1'
#
loop_
_entity.id
_entity.type
_entity.pdbx_description
1 polymer ?
#
loop_
_entity_poly.entity_id
_entity_poly.type
_entity_poly.pdbx_seq_one_letter_code
_entity_poly.pdbx_strand_id
1 'polypeptide(L)'
;MKKFFTTFLIIIQCFSLFISSILAVIFYVCFDINFYKEFYQKENIANYIDTSSDNLINNTQNLLNYLNKKEQLNTGWFSEKDILHMVDVQNLYTFSHNIMIYCFITFILSTIIIILNLRGKSLLYITKIFNKVLLLFIVLIGGLSTIIAYNFNSFWIKFHTTLFSNDLWLLSPSESNLIKMVPEDFFVNLIVKIIIYILILFILLFTSNIVIRKKLTK
;
A
#
# COMPACT_ATOMS: atom_id res chain seq x y z
N MET A 1 -2.37 35.15 -11.82
CA MET A 1 -2.85 34.63 -10.51
C MET A 1 -3.81 33.46 -10.64
N LYS A 2 -4.97 33.58 -11.32
CA LYS A 2 -5.96 32.47 -11.46
C LYS A 2 -5.40 31.18 -12.07
N LYS A 3 -4.56 31.25 -13.13
CA LYS A 3 -4.00 30.05 -13.79
C LYS A 3 -3.02 29.28 -12.89
N PHE A 4 -2.16 29.99 -12.16
CA PHE A 4 -1.22 29.37 -11.19
C PHE A 4 -1.98 28.62 -10.08
N PHE A 5 -2.95 29.27 -9.46
CA PHE A 5 -3.78 28.64 -8.41
C PHE A 5 -4.51 27.39 -8.91
N THR A 6 -5.10 27.46 -10.11
CA THR A 6 -5.77 26.30 -10.72
C THR A 6 -4.80 25.16 -10.97
N THR A 7 -3.59 25.44 -11.51
CA THR A 7 -2.57 24.40 -11.72
C THR A 7 -2.18 23.74 -10.43
N PHE A 8 -1.90 24.52 -9.39
CA PHE A 8 -1.55 24.04 -8.06
C PHE A 8 -2.67 23.13 -7.48
N LEU A 9 -3.91 23.54 -7.61
CA LEU A 9 -5.05 22.78 -7.14
C LEU A 9 -5.19 21.41 -7.87
N ILE A 10 -4.98 21.39 -9.21
CA ILE A 10 -5.00 20.15 -10.00
C ILE A 10 -3.84 19.23 -9.58
N ILE A 11 -2.67 19.76 -9.30
CA ILE A 11 -1.53 18.97 -8.82
C ILE A 11 -1.86 18.34 -7.47
N ILE A 12 -2.38 19.09 -6.51
CA ILE A 12 -2.82 18.58 -5.20
C ILE A 12 -3.87 17.47 -5.40
N GLN A 13 -4.87 17.70 -6.25
CA GLN A 13 -5.89 16.71 -6.57
C GLN A 13 -5.27 15.39 -7.07
N CYS A 14 -4.33 15.47 -8.03
CA CYS A 14 -3.68 14.29 -8.59
C CYS A 14 -2.82 13.55 -7.55
N PHE A 15 -2.01 14.26 -6.76
CA PHE A 15 -1.21 13.66 -5.70
C PHE A 15 -2.10 12.98 -4.66
N SER A 16 -3.15 13.64 -4.22
CA SER A 16 -4.10 13.10 -3.25
C SER A 16 -4.80 11.84 -3.77
N LEU A 17 -5.22 11.83 -5.04
CA LEU A 17 -5.81 10.66 -5.69
C LEU A 17 -4.80 9.50 -5.72
N PHE A 18 -3.57 9.75 -6.18
CA PHE A 18 -2.60 8.68 -6.37
C PHE A 18 -2.10 8.12 -5.04
N ILE A 19 -1.82 8.95 -4.04
CA ILE A 19 -1.42 8.49 -2.70
C ILE A 19 -2.54 7.66 -2.07
N SER A 20 -3.80 8.15 -2.07
CA SER A 20 -4.91 7.39 -1.51
C SER A 20 -5.15 6.07 -2.25
N SER A 21 -5.00 6.05 -3.58
CA SER A 21 -5.16 4.84 -4.40
C SER A 21 -4.05 3.82 -4.14
N ILE A 22 -2.79 4.26 -4.01
CA ILE A 22 -1.65 3.39 -3.67
C ILE A 22 -1.86 2.75 -2.30
N LEU A 23 -2.21 3.54 -1.28
CA LEU A 23 -2.46 3.03 0.06
C LEU A 23 -3.67 2.08 0.09
N ALA A 24 -4.74 2.37 -0.66
CA ALA A 24 -5.88 1.48 -0.80
C ALA A 24 -5.50 0.12 -1.41
N VAL A 25 -4.64 0.11 -2.45
CA VAL A 25 -4.12 -1.14 -3.04
C VAL A 25 -3.25 -1.89 -2.04
N ILE A 26 -2.35 -1.20 -1.31
CA ILE A 26 -1.52 -1.81 -0.27
C ILE A 26 -2.41 -2.51 0.76
N PHE A 27 -3.41 -1.82 1.32
CA PHE A 27 -4.30 -2.42 2.32
C PHE A 27 -5.14 -3.54 1.75
N TYR A 28 -5.66 -3.40 0.53
CA TYR A 28 -6.41 -4.47 -0.13
C TYR A 28 -5.60 -5.77 -0.22
N VAL A 29 -4.32 -5.68 -0.62
CA VAL A 29 -3.46 -6.85 -0.77
C VAL A 29 -2.97 -7.37 0.58
N CYS A 30 -2.58 -6.49 1.52
CA CYS A 30 -2.12 -6.89 2.85
C CYS A 30 -3.20 -7.59 3.68
N PHE A 31 -4.48 -7.29 3.47
CA PHE A 31 -5.60 -7.94 4.19
C PHE A 31 -6.28 -9.05 3.40
N ASP A 32 -5.75 -9.45 2.24
CA ASP A 32 -6.27 -10.56 1.45
C ASP A 32 -5.83 -11.92 2.06
N ILE A 33 -6.67 -12.51 2.89
CA ILE A 33 -6.40 -13.80 3.55
C ILE A 33 -6.10 -14.93 2.54
N ASN A 34 -6.62 -14.83 1.30
CA ASN A 34 -6.36 -15.85 0.29
C ASN A 34 -4.90 -15.81 -0.17
N PHE A 35 -4.28 -14.62 -0.21
CA PHE A 35 -2.85 -14.49 -0.49
C PHE A 35 -1.99 -15.25 0.53
N TYR A 36 -2.34 -15.16 1.83
CA TYR A 36 -1.66 -15.93 2.89
C TYR A 36 -1.86 -17.42 2.71
N LYS A 37 -3.09 -17.88 2.46
CA LYS A 37 -3.40 -19.28 2.24
C LYS A 37 -2.61 -19.88 1.07
N GLU A 38 -2.58 -19.18 -0.07
CA GLU A 38 -1.82 -19.59 -1.26
C GLU A 38 -0.32 -19.70 -0.96
N PHE A 39 0.24 -18.70 -0.27
CA PHE A 39 1.64 -18.70 0.14
C PHE A 39 1.95 -19.85 1.11
N TYR A 40 1.14 -20.04 2.15
CA TYR A 40 1.33 -21.09 3.14
C TYR A 40 1.27 -22.51 2.55
N GLN A 41 0.36 -22.72 1.62
CA GLN A 41 0.24 -23.99 0.91
C GLN A 41 1.45 -24.24 0.01
N LYS A 42 1.88 -23.24 -0.75
CA LYS A 42 3.02 -23.33 -1.67
C LYS A 42 4.34 -23.60 -0.93
N GLU A 43 4.58 -22.88 0.16
CA GLU A 43 5.83 -22.94 0.92
C GLU A 43 5.76 -23.94 2.10
N ASN A 44 4.64 -24.67 2.24
CA ASN A 44 4.43 -25.70 3.29
C ASN A 44 4.67 -25.17 4.71
N ILE A 45 4.23 -23.93 4.98
CA ILE A 45 4.50 -23.19 6.22
C ILE A 45 3.91 -23.90 7.45
N ALA A 46 2.73 -24.54 7.32
CA ALA A 46 2.11 -25.26 8.44
C ALA A 46 3.03 -26.36 8.98
N ASN A 47 3.65 -27.16 8.11
CA ASN A 47 4.63 -28.17 8.51
C ASN A 47 5.93 -27.55 9.05
N TYR A 48 6.37 -26.43 8.50
CA TYR A 48 7.57 -25.72 8.99
C TYR A 48 7.40 -25.22 10.44
N ILE A 49 6.19 -24.81 10.81
CA ILE A 49 5.87 -24.35 12.18
C ILE A 49 5.48 -25.51 13.11
N ASP A 50 5.23 -26.72 12.56
CA ASP A 50 4.67 -27.89 13.27
C ASP A 50 3.26 -27.59 13.81
N THR A 51 2.36 -27.20 12.92
CA THR A 51 0.97 -26.84 13.25
C THR A 51 0.00 -27.30 12.16
N SER A 52 -1.31 -27.31 12.47
CA SER A 52 -2.33 -27.53 11.44
C SER A 52 -2.54 -26.30 10.58
N SER A 53 -2.93 -26.51 9.31
CA SER A 53 -3.29 -25.41 8.39
C SER A 53 -4.40 -24.52 8.97
N ASP A 54 -5.40 -25.11 9.63
CA ASP A 54 -6.50 -24.36 10.24
C ASP A 54 -6.01 -23.46 11.38
N ASN A 55 -5.13 -23.99 12.26
CA ASN A 55 -4.56 -23.20 13.34
C ASN A 55 -3.69 -22.04 12.81
N LEU A 56 -2.89 -22.28 11.77
CA LEU A 56 -2.10 -21.26 11.10
C LEU A 56 -3.00 -20.14 10.53
N ILE A 57 -4.07 -20.50 9.82
CA ILE A 57 -5.02 -19.54 9.24
C ILE A 57 -5.78 -18.77 10.33
N ASN A 58 -6.17 -19.41 11.42
CA ASN A 58 -6.85 -18.77 12.54
C ASN A 58 -5.94 -17.71 13.20
N ASN A 59 -4.66 -18.00 13.40
CA ASN A 59 -3.71 -17.03 13.95
C ASN A 59 -3.37 -15.91 12.94
N THR A 60 -3.39 -16.20 11.64
CA THR A 60 -3.29 -15.16 10.61
C THR A 60 -4.51 -14.24 10.66
N GLN A 61 -5.71 -14.79 10.76
CA GLN A 61 -6.93 -13.98 10.88
C GLN A 61 -6.92 -13.12 12.16
N ASN A 62 -6.45 -13.68 13.28
CA ASN A 62 -6.25 -12.93 14.53
C ASN A 62 -5.26 -11.78 14.34
N LEU A 63 -4.13 -12.00 13.63
CA LEU A 63 -3.16 -10.95 13.29
C LEU A 63 -3.81 -9.81 12.48
N LEU A 64 -4.58 -10.14 11.44
CA LEU A 64 -5.26 -9.17 10.59
C LEU A 64 -6.36 -8.42 11.37
N ASN A 65 -7.09 -9.11 12.24
CA ASN A 65 -8.10 -8.50 13.11
C ASN A 65 -7.46 -7.56 14.15
N TYR A 66 -6.30 -7.95 14.70
CA TYR A 66 -5.53 -7.10 15.59
C TYR A 66 -5.10 -5.79 14.91
N LEU A 67 -4.56 -5.85 13.69
CA LEU A 67 -4.19 -4.65 12.93
C LEU A 67 -5.39 -3.71 12.73
N ASN A 68 -6.58 -4.26 12.52
CA ASN A 68 -7.84 -3.52 12.42
C ASN A 68 -8.45 -3.13 13.78
N LYS A 69 -7.76 -3.35 14.90
CA LYS A 69 -8.21 -3.04 16.28
C LYS A 69 -9.51 -3.75 16.69
N LYS A 70 -9.76 -4.94 16.12
CA LYS A 70 -10.94 -5.76 16.43
C LYS A 70 -10.71 -6.79 17.52
N GLU A 71 -9.46 -7.23 17.68
CA GLU A 71 -9.06 -8.29 18.61
C GLU A 71 -7.69 -7.98 19.22
N GLN A 72 -7.35 -8.63 20.34
CA GLN A 72 -5.99 -8.71 20.87
C GLN A 72 -5.22 -9.84 20.18
N LEU A 73 -3.90 -9.74 20.10
CA LEU A 73 -3.07 -10.84 19.60
C LEU A 73 -3.12 -12.03 20.54
N ASN A 74 -3.12 -13.23 19.96
CA ASN A 74 -3.09 -14.48 20.67
C ASN A 74 -1.72 -14.69 21.34
N THR A 75 -1.64 -14.43 22.67
CA THR A 75 -0.40 -14.58 23.46
C THR A 75 0.09 -16.03 23.59
N GLY A 76 -0.74 -17.03 23.28
CA GLY A 76 -0.34 -18.44 23.21
C GLY A 76 0.34 -18.81 21.89
N TRP A 77 0.28 -17.92 20.87
CA TRP A 77 0.88 -18.13 19.56
C TRP A 77 2.03 -17.17 19.27
N PHE A 78 1.84 -15.89 19.58
CA PHE A 78 2.83 -14.84 19.34
C PHE A 78 3.69 -14.61 20.58
N SER A 79 5.01 -14.55 20.39
CA SER A 79 5.95 -14.23 21.47
C SER A 79 5.75 -12.78 21.96
N GLU A 80 6.27 -12.47 23.13
CA GLU A 80 6.24 -11.09 23.67
C GLU A 80 6.88 -10.09 22.69
N LYS A 81 7.99 -10.46 22.06
CA LYS A 81 8.67 -9.64 21.08
C LYS A 81 7.83 -9.44 19.80
N ASP A 82 7.12 -10.49 19.34
CA ASP A 82 6.17 -10.38 18.23
C ASP A 82 5.08 -9.37 18.56
N ILE A 83 4.50 -9.46 19.76
CA ILE A 83 3.42 -8.58 20.21
C ILE A 83 3.89 -7.12 20.26
N LEU A 84 5.07 -6.85 20.83
CA LEU A 84 5.63 -5.51 20.90
C LEU A 84 5.93 -4.94 19.51
N HIS A 85 6.50 -5.76 18.59
CA HIS A 85 6.70 -5.33 17.20
C HIS A 85 5.37 -5.04 16.51
N MET A 86 4.35 -5.86 16.73
CA MET A 86 3.04 -5.66 16.11
C MET A 86 2.28 -4.43 16.65
N VAL A 87 2.62 -3.91 17.83
CA VAL A 87 2.15 -2.59 18.29
C VAL A 87 2.67 -1.49 17.36
N ASP A 88 3.96 -1.54 17.02
CA ASP A 88 4.56 -0.57 16.09
C ASP A 88 3.95 -0.66 14.68
N VAL A 89 3.76 -1.90 14.21
CA VAL A 89 3.11 -2.15 12.90
C VAL A 89 1.66 -1.66 12.88
N GLN A 90 0.88 -1.87 13.97
CA GLN A 90 -0.48 -1.36 14.08
C GLN A 90 -0.52 0.18 14.09
N ASN A 91 0.44 0.82 14.74
CA ASN A 91 0.58 2.28 14.74
C ASN A 91 0.89 2.81 13.33
N LEU A 92 1.82 2.16 12.61
CA LEU A 92 2.17 2.49 11.23
C LEU A 92 0.95 2.31 10.30
N TYR A 93 0.22 1.19 10.45
CA TYR A 93 -1.02 0.95 9.71
C TYR A 93 -2.05 2.05 9.97
N THR A 94 -2.30 2.37 11.24
CA THR A 94 -3.26 3.41 11.63
C THR A 94 -2.89 4.77 11.07
N PHE A 95 -1.62 5.14 11.13
CA PHE A 95 -1.10 6.38 10.56
C PHE A 95 -1.30 6.44 9.04
N SER A 96 -0.92 5.37 8.34
CA SER A 96 -1.06 5.27 6.89
C SER A 96 -2.52 5.26 6.43
N HIS A 97 -3.41 4.60 7.21
CA HIS A 97 -4.84 4.60 6.96
C HIS A 97 -5.45 6.01 7.10
N ASN A 98 -5.04 6.78 8.11
CA ASN A 98 -5.46 8.17 8.26
C ASN A 98 -4.96 9.05 7.09
N ILE A 99 -3.72 8.87 6.64
CA ILE A 99 -3.20 9.54 5.44
C ILE A 99 -4.07 9.22 4.23
N MET A 100 -4.43 7.96 4.01
CA MET A 100 -5.30 7.54 2.92
C MET A 100 -6.64 8.30 2.95
N ILE A 101 -7.28 8.37 4.12
CA ILE A 101 -8.56 9.07 4.30
C ILE A 101 -8.41 10.58 4.03
N TYR A 102 -7.39 11.22 4.60
CA TYR A 102 -7.16 12.66 4.39
C TYR A 102 -6.86 12.98 2.93
N CYS A 103 -6.06 12.16 2.27
CA CYS A 103 -5.82 12.30 0.83
C CYS A 103 -7.11 12.13 0.03
N PHE A 104 -7.94 11.14 0.35
CA PHE A 104 -9.23 10.93 -0.33
C PHE A 104 -10.18 12.12 -0.13
N ILE A 105 -10.30 12.65 1.08
CA ILE A 105 -11.09 13.87 1.36
C ILE A 105 -10.54 15.06 0.57
N THR A 106 -9.21 15.25 0.58
CA THR A 106 -8.55 16.33 -0.18
C THR A 106 -8.81 16.22 -1.68
N PHE A 107 -8.79 15.00 -2.22
CA PHE A 107 -9.16 14.73 -3.62
C PHE A 107 -10.59 15.16 -3.92
N ILE A 108 -11.55 14.81 -3.08
CA ILE A 108 -12.97 15.18 -3.26
C ILE A 108 -13.15 16.71 -3.18
N LEU A 109 -12.60 17.35 -2.14
CA LEU A 109 -12.72 18.80 -1.96
C LEU A 109 -12.06 19.59 -3.11
N SER A 110 -10.85 19.20 -3.52
CA SER A 110 -10.17 19.84 -4.64
C SER A 110 -10.94 19.63 -5.96
N THR A 111 -11.54 18.46 -6.16
CA THR A 111 -12.40 18.21 -7.34
C THR A 111 -13.60 19.13 -7.36
N ILE A 112 -14.31 19.28 -6.23
CA ILE A 112 -15.46 20.20 -6.12
C ILE A 112 -15.02 21.63 -6.42
N ILE A 113 -13.93 22.10 -5.82
CA ILE A 113 -13.41 23.46 -6.05
C ILE A 113 -13.06 23.66 -7.53
N ILE A 114 -12.42 22.68 -8.17
CA ILE A 114 -12.09 22.71 -9.60
C ILE A 114 -13.37 22.82 -10.43
N ILE A 115 -14.38 22.00 -10.20
CA ILE A 115 -15.64 22.02 -10.95
C ILE A 115 -16.35 23.38 -10.82
N LEU A 116 -16.42 23.93 -9.62
CA LEU A 116 -17.06 25.22 -9.35
C LEU A 116 -16.35 26.41 -10.02
N ASN A 117 -15.00 26.34 -10.14
CA ASN A 117 -14.19 27.44 -10.66
C ASN A 117 -13.88 27.35 -12.16
N LEU A 118 -14.00 26.15 -12.76
CA LEU A 118 -13.66 25.91 -14.15
C LEU A 118 -14.92 25.84 -15.04
N ARG A 119 -15.18 26.88 -15.78
CA ARG A 119 -16.18 26.87 -16.87
C ARG A 119 -15.64 26.00 -18.02
N GLY A 120 -16.23 24.83 -18.28
CA GLY A 120 -16.13 23.90 -19.43
C GLY A 120 -14.84 23.79 -20.30
N LYS A 121 -14.15 24.88 -20.59
CA LYS A 121 -12.95 24.92 -21.45
C LYS A 121 -11.65 24.37 -20.77
N SER A 122 -11.72 24.04 -19.52
CA SER A 122 -10.55 23.69 -18.70
C SER A 122 -10.31 22.20 -18.56
N LEU A 123 -11.23 21.34 -19.01
CA LEU A 123 -11.09 19.90 -18.86
C LEU A 123 -9.87 19.33 -19.60
N LEU A 124 -9.59 19.85 -20.81
CA LEU A 124 -8.40 19.45 -21.57
C LEU A 124 -7.10 19.83 -20.83
N TYR A 125 -7.11 20.96 -20.11
CA TYR A 125 -5.96 21.39 -19.31
C TYR A 125 -5.75 20.46 -18.10
N ILE A 126 -6.82 20.09 -17.40
CA ILE A 126 -6.79 19.13 -16.28
C ILE A 126 -6.19 17.81 -16.74
N THR A 127 -6.70 17.26 -17.85
CA THR A 127 -6.23 15.95 -18.37
C THR A 127 -4.75 15.98 -18.78
N LYS A 128 -4.21 17.13 -19.23
CA LYS A 128 -2.79 17.28 -19.53
C LYS A 128 -1.91 17.26 -18.27
N ILE A 129 -2.33 17.94 -17.20
CA ILE A 129 -1.60 17.95 -15.92
C ILE A 129 -1.68 16.56 -15.28
N PHE A 130 -2.86 15.96 -15.29
CA PHE A 130 -3.08 14.60 -14.76
C PHE A 130 -2.07 13.61 -15.35
N ASN A 131 -1.92 13.57 -16.70
CA ASN A 131 -0.96 12.65 -17.31
C ASN A 131 0.49 12.92 -16.93
N LYS A 132 0.88 14.20 -16.74
CA LYS A 132 2.24 14.51 -16.29
C LYS A 132 2.51 14.02 -14.88
N VAL A 133 1.56 14.23 -13.97
CA VAL A 133 1.68 13.76 -12.57
C VAL A 133 1.62 12.23 -12.52
N LEU A 134 0.74 11.59 -13.31
CA LEU A 134 0.66 10.14 -13.40
C LEU A 134 1.98 9.53 -13.89
N LEU A 135 2.58 10.12 -14.94
CA LEU A 135 3.88 9.66 -15.45
C LEU A 135 4.98 9.79 -14.39
N LEU A 136 4.99 10.87 -13.61
CA LEU A 136 5.91 11.04 -12.49
C LEU A 136 5.77 9.87 -11.49
N PHE A 137 4.55 9.52 -11.11
CA PHE A 137 4.31 8.40 -10.18
C PHE A 137 4.73 7.05 -10.77
N ILE A 138 4.47 6.81 -12.07
CA ILE A 138 4.93 5.59 -12.75
C ILE A 138 6.46 5.49 -12.71
N VAL A 139 7.17 6.59 -12.99
CA VAL A 139 8.65 6.62 -12.94
C VAL A 139 9.17 6.39 -11.52
N LEU A 140 8.55 7.00 -10.52
CA LEU A 140 8.94 6.81 -9.11
C LEU A 140 8.71 5.36 -8.65
N ILE A 141 7.57 4.77 -8.99
CA ILE A 141 7.27 3.36 -8.66
C ILE A 141 8.20 2.42 -9.41
N GLY A 142 8.45 2.67 -10.70
CA GLY A 142 9.40 1.87 -11.47
C GLY A 142 10.82 1.93 -10.92
N GLY A 143 11.28 3.12 -10.53
CA GLY A 143 12.57 3.30 -9.88
C GLY A 143 12.67 2.58 -8.53
N LEU A 144 11.64 2.70 -7.69
CA LEU A 144 11.57 1.99 -6.42
C LEU A 144 11.54 0.47 -6.63
N SER A 145 10.76 0.00 -7.61
CA SER A 145 10.68 -1.43 -7.94
C SER A 145 12.02 -2.01 -8.38
N THR A 146 12.83 -1.24 -9.14
CA THR A 146 14.19 -1.67 -9.53
C THR A 146 15.13 -1.76 -8.32
N ILE A 147 15.06 -0.83 -7.38
CA ILE A 147 15.85 -0.86 -6.14
C ILE A 147 15.49 -2.11 -5.32
N ILE A 148 14.21 -2.38 -5.15
CA ILE A 148 13.69 -3.54 -4.42
C ILE A 148 14.14 -4.85 -5.09
N ALA A 149 14.01 -4.95 -6.42
CA ALA A 149 14.39 -6.14 -7.18
C ALA A 149 15.92 -6.39 -7.19
N TYR A 150 16.71 -5.33 -7.11
CA TYR A 150 18.17 -5.45 -7.08
C TYR A 150 18.69 -6.06 -5.78
N ASN A 151 18.17 -5.61 -4.63
CA ASN A 151 18.56 -6.11 -3.31
C ASN A 151 17.43 -5.89 -2.29
N PHE A 152 16.54 -6.87 -2.20
CA PHE A 152 15.40 -6.82 -1.29
C PHE A 152 15.83 -6.73 0.18
N ASN A 153 16.80 -7.51 0.61
CA ASN A 153 17.24 -7.53 2.00
C ASN A 153 17.75 -6.14 2.46
N SER A 154 18.59 -5.48 1.64
CA SER A 154 19.04 -4.11 1.95
C SER A 154 17.88 -3.11 1.99
N PHE A 155 16.93 -3.24 1.08
CA PHE A 155 15.69 -2.43 1.12
C PHE A 155 14.88 -2.71 2.38
N TRP A 156 14.72 -3.97 2.76
CA TRP A 156 13.96 -4.42 3.92
C TRP A 156 14.54 -3.89 5.24
N ILE A 157 15.85 -3.99 5.41
CA ILE A 157 16.57 -3.41 6.56
C ILE A 157 16.37 -1.89 6.59
N LYS A 158 16.57 -1.21 5.43
CA LYS A 158 16.43 0.24 5.36
C LYS A 158 14.99 0.71 5.65
N PHE A 159 13.99 -0.04 5.20
CA PHE A 159 12.59 0.18 5.52
C PHE A 159 12.36 0.15 7.03
N HIS A 160 12.80 -0.90 7.71
CA HIS A 160 12.62 -1.04 9.16
C HIS A 160 13.37 0.04 9.95
N THR A 161 14.65 0.27 9.66
CA THR A 161 15.46 1.29 10.35
C THR A 161 14.99 2.73 10.07
N THR A 162 14.20 2.96 9.05
CA THR A 162 13.60 4.28 8.76
C THR A 162 12.29 4.49 9.50
N LEU A 163 11.48 3.44 9.64
CA LEU A 163 10.14 3.52 10.21
C LEU A 163 10.10 3.22 11.72
N PHE A 164 11.04 2.43 12.22
CA PHE A 164 11.09 2.03 13.62
C PHE A 164 12.40 2.51 14.26
N SER A 165 12.30 3.03 15.48
CA SER A 165 13.44 3.52 16.26
C SER A 165 14.03 2.48 17.22
N ASN A 166 13.53 1.24 17.14
CA ASN A 166 13.91 0.11 18.01
C ASN A 166 14.27 -1.13 17.17
N ASP A 167 14.73 -2.20 17.84
CA ASP A 167 15.16 -3.46 17.21
C ASP A 167 14.12 -4.60 17.39
N LEU A 168 12.85 -4.28 17.71
CA LEU A 168 11.80 -5.29 17.90
C LEU A 168 11.48 -6.07 16.61
N TRP A 169 11.72 -5.47 15.45
CA TRP A 169 11.54 -6.09 14.14
C TRP A 169 12.59 -7.16 13.80
N LEU A 170 13.73 -7.22 14.53
CA LEU A 170 14.76 -8.26 14.39
C LEU A 170 14.29 -9.55 15.10
N LEU A 171 13.37 -10.27 14.46
CA LEU A 171 12.78 -11.50 14.97
C LEU A 171 13.62 -12.71 14.60
N SER A 172 13.71 -13.70 15.52
CA SER A 172 14.40 -14.98 15.30
C SER A 172 13.39 -16.12 15.05
N PRO A 173 13.58 -16.95 14.02
CA PRO A 173 12.72 -18.12 13.79
C PRO A 173 12.70 -19.12 14.96
N SER A 174 13.71 -19.12 15.86
CA SER A 174 13.70 -19.99 17.06
C SER A 174 12.67 -19.56 18.11
N GLU A 175 12.25 -18.29 18.12
CA GLU A 175 11.42 -17.70 19.19
C GLU A 175 10.13 -17.07 18.68
N SER A 176 10.02 -16.84 17.38
CA SER A 176 8.94 -16.08 16.77
C SER A 176 8.16 -16.91 15.76
N ASN A 177 6.88 -17.13 16.02
CA ASN A 177 5.99 -17.68 15.02
C ASN A 177 5.64 -16.63 13.94
N LEU A 178 5.67 -15.34 14.25
CA LEU A 178 5.40 -14.28 13.30
C LEU A 178 6.36 -14.35 12.10
N ILE A 179 7.68 -14.41 12.34
CA ILE A 179 8.66 -14.46 11.23
C ILE A 179 8.62 -15.78 10.46
N LYS A 180 8.16 -16.87 11.11
CA LYS A 180 7.93 -18.15 10.41
C LYS A 180 6.69 -18.10 9.50
N MET A 181 5.62 -17.40 9.94
CA MET A 181 4.40 -17.23 9.16
C MET A 181 4.62 -16.32 7.95
N VAL A 182 5.36 -15.23 8.14
CA VAL A 182 5.59 -14.20 7.12
C VAL A 182 7.09 -13.93 6.96
N PRO A 183 7.85 -14.90 6.41
CA PRO A 183 9.28 -14.74 6.14
C PRO A 183 9.55 -13.70 5.06
N GLU A 184 10.82 -13.40 4.79
CA GLU A 184 11.23 -12.41 3.78
C GLU A 184 10.58 -12.69 2.41
N ASP A 185 10.55 -13.94 1.97
CA ASP A 185 9.95 -14.34 0.69
C ASP A 185 8.44 -14.03 0.60
N PHE A 186 7.73 -14.06 1.73
CA PHE A 186 6.34 -13.61 1.79
C PHE A 186 6.22 -12.15 1.38
N PHE A 187 7.08 -11.29 1.93
CA PHE A 187 7.05 -9.86 1.64
C PHE A 187 7.53 -9.54 0.22
N VAL A 188 8.47 -10.32 -0.33
CA VAL A 188 8.85 -10.21 -1.75
C VAL A 188 7.61 -10.45 -2.63
N ASN A 189 6.88 -11.56 -2.42
CA ASN A 189 5.68 -11.89 -3.18
C ASN A 189 4.56 -10.86 -2.98
N LEU A 190 4.38 -10.38 -1.74
CA LEU A 190 3.39 -9.35 -1.39
C LEU A 190 3.65 -8.04 -2.14
N ILE A 191 4.89 -7.56 -2.11
CA ILE A 191 5.29 -6.30 -2.76
C ILE A 191 5.17 -6.42 -4.29
N VAL A 192 5.55 -7.55 -4.87
CA VAL A 192 5.36 -7.81 -6.31
C VAL A 192 3.87 -7.72 -6.68
N LYS A 193 2.98 -8.36 -5.90
CA LYS A 193 1.52 -8.30 -6.12
C LYS A 193 1.00 -6.86 -6.02
N ILE A 194 1.45 -6.10 -5.01
CA ILE A 194 1.09 -4.69 -4.83
C ILE A 194 1.52 -3.86 -6.04
N ILE A 195 2.78 -3.99 -6.49
CA ILE A 195 3.30 -3.24 -7.65
C ILE A 195 2.48 -3.55 -8.90
N ILE A 196 2.18 -4.82 -9.17
CA ILE A 196 1.36 -5.23 -10.31
C ILE A 196 -0.02 -4.55 -10.27
N TYR A 197 -0.69 -4.55 -9.12
CA TYR A 197 -2.01 -3.94 -8.98
C TYR A 197 -1.98 -2.42 -9.16
N ILE A 198 -0.94 -1.75 -8.62
CA ILE A 198 -0.74 -0.31 -8.82
C ILE A 198 -0.51 0.00 -10.30
N LEU A 199 0.32 -0.79 -11.01
CA LEU A 199 0.57 -0.61 -12.43
C LEU A 199 -0.69 -0.81 -13.27
N ILE A 200 -1.48 -1.84 -12.98
CA ILE A 200 -2.77 -2.08 -13.65
C ILE A 200 -3.69 -0.86 -13.44
N LEU A 201 -3.85 -0.40 -12.20
CA LEU A 201 -4.66 0.77 -11.88
C LEU A 201 -4.19 2.02 -12.66
N PHE A 202 -2.88 2.27 -12.70
CA PHE A 202 -2.33 3.43 -13.37
C PHE A 202 -2.46 3.36 -14.91
N ILE A 203 -2.34 2.17 -15.49
CA ILE A 203 -2.62 1.94 -16.91
C ILE A 203 -4.10 2.22 -17.23
N LEU A 204 -5.02 1.76 -16.37
CA LEU A 204 -6.44 2.04 -16.53
C LEU A 204 -6.76 3.54 -16.41
N LEU A 205 -6.16 4.25 -15.47
CA LEU A 205 -6.30 5.70 -15.33
C LEU A 205 -5.73 6.45 -16.55
N PHE A 206 -4.57 6.03 -17.04
CA PHE A 206 -3.93 6.64 -18.21
C PHE A 206 -4.76 6.47 -19.48
N THR A 207 -5.20 5.23 -19.77
CA THR A 207 -6.02 4.93 -20.94
C THR A 207 -7.37 5.64 -20.90
N SER A 208 -8.04 5.66 -19.74
CA SER A 208 -9.29 6.40 -19.54
C SER A 208 -9.10 7.90 -19.80
N ASN A 209 -8.02 8.48 -19.32
CA ASN A 209 -7.73 9.91 -19.54
C ASN A 209 -7.42 10.21 -21.02
N ILE A 210 -6.75 9.31 -21.75
CA ILE A 210 -6.56 9.45 -23.22
C ILE A 210 -7.90 9.44 -23.95
N VAL A 211 -8.80 8.54 -23.58
CA VAL A 211 -10.15 8.47 -24.20
C VAL A 211 -10.92 9.77 -23.98
N ILE A 212 -10.91 10.27 -22.75
CA ILE A 212 -11.54 11.56 -22.40
C ILE A 212 -10.94 12.69 -23.25
N ARG A 213 -9.62 12.78 -23.34
CA ARG A 213 -8.93 13.82 -24.15
C ARG A 213 -9.33 13.77 -25.61
N LYS A 214 -9.39 12.56 -26.22
CA LYS A 214 -9.81 12.39 -27.63
C LYS A 214 -11.25 12.89 -27.86
N LYS A 215 -12.16 12.69 -26.90
CA LYS A 215 -13.54 13.18 -26.98
C LYS A 215 -13.65 14.70 -26.87
N LEU A 216 -12.72 15.33 -26.13
CA LEU A 216 -12.71 16.78 -25.92
C LEU A 216 -12.06 17.57 -27.07
N THR A 217 -11.33 16.89 -27.95
CA THR A 217 -10.63 17.47 -29.11
C THR A 217 -11.36 17.26 -30.44
N LYS A 218 -12.44 16.48 -30.44
CA LYS A 218 -13.42 16.38 -31.53
C LYS A 218 -14.52 17.41 -31.36
#